data_fb29644e2f824fc70a18eb577d493b74
#
_entry.id   fb29644e2f824fc70a18eb577d493b74
#
_cell.length_a   1.000
_cell.length_b   1.000
_cell.length_c   1.000
_cell.angle_alpha   90.00
_cell.angle_beta   90.00
_cell.angle_gamma   90.00
#
_symmetry.space_group_name_H-M   'P 1'
#
loop_
_entity.id
_entity.type
_entity.pdbx_description
1 polymer ?
#
loop_
_entity_poly.entity_id
_entity_poly.type
_entity_poly.pdbx_seq_one_letter_code
_entity_poly.pdbx_strand_id
1 'polypeptide(L)'
;MEQSFGELQKILSLMDIPEENLLFRGADRPLPSPGEPVDSEGARLIIREAMREDDRPLFVTFMGPLRTSPALSPGTAIAGRLTVIWIGGGRYPAGGPEFNLGNDIHAANVVFSSPIPLWQVPKNVYEMMPVSFAELECRVLPQGVLGKYLFEQLLACQMEETSRKSPFRTGETWGAGRFSRAGTSAL
;
A
#
# COMPACT_ATOMS: atom_id res chain seq x y z
N MET A 1 11.13 -0.23 3.37
CA MET A 1 11.12 -1.27 2.32
C MET A 1 11.46 -2.64 2.89
N GLU A 2 12.62 -2.84 3.54
CA GLU A 2 13.00 -4.14 4.12
C GLU A 2 11.99 -4.67 5.15
N GLN A 3 11.45 -3.82 6.01
CA GLN A 3 10.41 -4.21 6.97
C GLN A 3 9.17 -4.78 6.27
N SER A 4 8.64 -4.07 5.25
CA SER A 4 7.46 -4.54 4.53
C SER A 4 7.72 -5.84 3.76
N PHE A 5 8.92 -6.02 3.22
CA PHE A 5 9.31 -7.26 2.55
C PHE A 5 9.37 -8.42 3.55
N GLY A 6 10.01 -8.21 4.71
CA GLY A 6 10.07 -9.21 5.78
C GLY A 6 8.68 -9.57 6.34
N GLU A 7 7.76 -8.60 6.44
CA GLU A 7 6.37 -8.87 6.82
C GLU A 7 5.65 -9.76 5.81
N LEU A 8 5.82 -9.51 4.51
CA LEU A 8 5.23 -10.35 3.47
C LEU A 8 5.81 -11.78 3.49
N GLN A 9 7.12 -11.93 3.69
CA GLN A 9 7.74 -13.25 3.89
C GLN A 9 7.13 -13.97 5.08
N LYS A 10 6.96 -13.27 6.20
CA LYS A 10 6.34 -13.82 7.40
C LYS A 10 4.90 -14.26 7.14
N ILE A 11 4.11 -13.46 6.46
CA ILE A 11 2.71 -13.77 6.10
C ILE A 11 2.66 -15.03 5.22
N LEU A 12 3.46 -15.10 4.16
CA LEU A 12 3.51 -16.28 3.28
C LEU A 12 3.92 -17.53 4.03
N SER A 13 4.91 -17.43 4.93
CA SER A 13 5.31 -18.53 5.80
C SER A 13 4.18 -19.00 6.71
N LEU A 14 3.38 -18.09 7.29
CA LEU A 14 2.23 -18.44 8.11
C LEU A 14 1.08 -19.06 7.31
N MET A 15 1.04 -18.83 6.02
CA MET A 15 0.08 -19.41 5.08
C MET A 15 0.57 -20.75 4.47
N ASP A 16 1.79 -21.17 4.77
CA ASP A 16 2.45 -22.32 4.14
C ASP A 16 2.53 -22.17 2.60
N ILE A 17 2.78 -20.94 2.15
CA ILE A 17 2.92 -20.60 0.72
C ILE A 17 4.39 -20.31 0.43
N PRO A 18 5.01 -20.99 -0.55
CA PRO A 18 6.38 -20.69 -0.97
C PRO A 18 6.46 -19.28 -1.57
N GLU A 19 7.48 -18.52 -1.17
CA GLU A 19 7.65 -17.13 -1.62
C GLU A 19 8.15 -16.98 -3.08
N GLU A 20 8.66 -18.05 -3.65
CA GLU A 20 9.23 -18.06 -5.01
C GLU A 20 8.21 -17.57 -6.04
N ASN A 21 8.61 -16.57 -6.83
CA ASN A 21 7.80 -15.92 -7.87
C ASN A 21 6.54 -15.16 -7.35
N LEU A 22 6.43 -14.95 -6.04
CA LEU A 22 5.35 -14.18 -5.43
C LEU A 22 5.85 -12.85 -4.82
N LEU A 23 7.07 -12.82 -4.31
CA LEU A 23 7.66 -11.64 -3.70
C LEU A 23 8.73 -11.02 -4.58
N PHE A 24 8.59 -9.72 -4.81
CA PHE A 24 9.52 -8.90 -5.59
C PHE A 24 9.80 -7.61 -4.86
N ARG A 25 11.07 -7.21 -4.82
CA ARG A 25 11.45 -5.95 -4.16
C ARG A 25 10.98 -4.76 -4.99
N GLY A 26 10.24 -3.84 -4.36
CA GLY A 26 9.90 -2.55 -4.93
C GLY A 26 11.09 -1.56 -4.87
N ALA A 27 10.88 -0.33 -5.37
CA ALA A 27 11.89 0.72 -5.28
C ALA A 27 12.21 1.06 -3.82
N ASP A 28 13.49 1.10 -3.48
CA ASP A 28 14.00 1.27 -2.12
C ASP A 28 13.94 2.72 -1.59
N ARG A 29 13.84 3.69 -2.50
CA ARG A 29 13.82 5.13 -2.20
C ARG A 29 12.78 5.87 -3.05
N PRO A 30 12.37 7.08 -2.64
CA PRO A 30 11.57 7.96 -3.49
C PRO A 30 12.31 8.34 -4.77
N LEU A 31 11.56 8.75 -5.80
CA LEU A 31 12.16 9.31 -7.00
C LEU A 31 12.94 10.58 -6.66
N PRO A 32 14.20 10.69 -7.13
CA PRO A 32 14.98 11.93 -6.99
C PRO A 32 14.33 13.10 -7.75
N SER A 33 13.77 12.81 -8.93
CA SER A 33 13.02 13.75 -9.77
C SER A 33 12.04 12.98 -10.66
N PRO A 34 11.05 13.66 -11.28
CA PRO A 34 10.11 13.01 -12.20
C PRO A 34 10.75 12.34 -13.41
N GLY A 35 11.95 12.76 -13.81
CA GLY A 35 12.67 12.22 -14.97
C GLY A 35 13.66 11.09 -14.64
N GLU A 36 13.81 10.73 -13.36
CA GLU A 36 14.78 9.75 -12.89
C GLU A 36 14.10 8.54 -12.24
N PRO A 37 13.72 7.54 -13.04
CA PRO A 37 13.09 6.33 -12.51
C PRO A 37 14.04 5.54 -11.61
N VAL A 38 13.52 4.94 -10.55
CA VAL A 38 14.25 3.99 -9.72
C VAL A 38 13.90 2.58 -10.18
N ASP A 39 14.90 1.87 -10.67
CA ASP A 39 14.72 0.48 -11.10
C ASP A 39 14.43 -0.42 -9.90
N SER A 40 13.56 -1.41 -10.10
CA SER A 40 13.21 -2.38 -9.08
C SER A 40 12.67 -3.67 -9.70
N GLU A 41 12.79 -4.77 -8.97
CA GLU A 41 12.22 -6.06 -9.39
C GLU A 41 10.70 -5.97 -9.61
N GLY A 42 10.00 -5.27 -8.70
CA GLY A 42 8.55 -5.07 -8.79
C GLY A 42 8.15 -4.28 -10.04
N ALA A 43 8.88 -3.22 -10.41
CA ALA A 43 8.61 -2.47 -11.63
C ALA A 43 8.82 -3.34 -12.87
N ARG A 44 9.92 -4.11 -12.91
CA ARG A 44 10.20 -5.05 -14.01
C ARG A 44 9.15 -6.15 -14.11
N LEU A 45 8.65 -6.66 -12.97
CA LEU A 45 7.55 -7.62 -12.95
C LEU A 45 6.29 -7.03 -13.61
N ILE A 46 5.88 -5.82 -13.18
CA ILE A 46 4.68 -5.18 -13.72
C ILE A 46 4.80 -4.96 -15.23
N ILE A 47 5.97 -4.49 -15.71
CA ILE A 47 6.23 -4.32 -17.15
C ILE A 47 6.13 -5.67 -17.87
N ARG A 48 6.76 -6.71 -17.35
CA ARG A 48 6.72 -8.06 -17.93
C ARG A 48 5.29 -8.59 -18.03
N GLU A 49 4.49 -8.44 -16.97
CA GLU A 49 3.10 -8.89 -16.97
C GLU A 49 2.22 -8.06 -17.92
N ALA A 50 2.43 -6.75 -17.99
CA ALA A 50 1.73 -5.88 -18.93
C ALA A 50 2.06 -6.19 -20.41
N MET A 51 3.26 -6.70 -20.67
CA MET A 51 3.71 -7.05 -22.03
C MET A 51 3.36 -8.48 -22.44
N ARG A 52 2.75 -9.28 -21.56
CA ARG A 52 2.27 -10.62 -21.93
C ARG A 52 1.18 -10.54 -22.98
N GLU A 53 1.15 -11.52 -23.86
CA GLU A 53 0.03 -11.73 -24.76
C GLU A 53 -1.09 -12.46 -24.00
N ASP A 54 -1.94 -11.69 -23.34
CA ASP A 54 -3.03 -12.17 -22.51
C ASP A 54 -4.21 -11.20 -22.65
N ASP A 55 -5.37 -11.69 -23.02
CA ASP A 55 -6.57 -10.87 -23.23
C ASP A 55 -7.24 -10.45 -21.90
N ARG A 56 -6.81 -10.98 -20.77
CA ARG A 56 -7.34 -10.62 -19.46
C ARG A 56 -6.84 -9.23 -19.06
N PRO A 57 -7.72 -8.36 -18.54
CA PRO A 57 -7.32 -7.05 -18.07
C PRO A 57 -6.35 -7.17 -16.88
N LEU A 58 -5.24 -6.43 -16.94
CA LEU A 58 -4.28 -6.35 -15.84
C LEU A 58 -4.62 -5.16 -14.95
N PHE A 59 -4.90 -5.41 -13.68
CA PHE A 59 -5.04 -4.41 -12.64
C PHE A 59 -3.86 -4.48 -11.69
N VAL A 60 -3.24 -3.33 -11.42
CA VAL A 60 -2.14 -3.21 -10.46
C VAL A 60 -2.57 -2.32 -9.31
N THR A 61 -2.68 -2.89 -8.11
CA THR A 61 -3.07 -2.15 -6.90
C THR A 61 -1.85 -1.66 -6.14
N PHE A 62 -1.85 -0.35 -5.82
CA PHE A 62 -0.85 0.27 -4.97
C PHE A 62 -1.48 0.66 -3.64
N MET A 63 -1.04 -0.01 -2.57
CA MET A 63 -1.48 0.23 -1.19
C MET A 63 -0.53 1.17 -0.43
N GLY A 64 0.48 1.68 -1.11
CA GLY A 64 1.53 2.57 -0.61
C GLY A 64 1.88 3.65 -1.62
N PRO A 65 3.08 4.25 -1.53
CA PRO A 65 3.55 5.22 -2.51
C PRO A 65 3.73 4.59 -3.90
N LEU A 66 3.50 5.39 -4.94
CA LEU A 66 3.54 4.95 -6.34
C LEU A 66 4.97 4.73 -6.91
N ARG A 67 5.99 4.68 -6.07
CA ARG A 67 7.41 4.64 -6.49
C ARG A 67 7.83 3.43 -7.32
N THR A 68 7.07 2.34 -7.27
CA THR A 68 7.30 1.13 -8.08
C THR A 68 6.47 1.13 -9.36
N SER A 69 5.75 2.21 -9.67
CA SER A 69 4.88 2.26 -10.84
C SER A 69 5.69 2.17 -12.15
N PRO A 70 5.27 1.33 -13.10
CA PRO A 70 5.91 1.23 -14.40
C PRO A 70 5.74 2.51 -15.26
N ALA A 71 4.80 3.39 -14.91
CA ALA A 71 4.67 4.70 -15.54
C ALA A 71 5.93 5.56 -15.37
N LEU A 72 6.76 5.22 -14.36
CA LEU A 72 8.03 5.89 -14.11
C LEU A 72 9.13 5.50 -15.11
N SER A 73 8.89 4.49 -15.95
CA SER A 73 9.85 4.06 -16.98
C SER A 73 9.50 4.74 -18.30
N PRO A 74 10.30 5.72 -18.77
CA PRO A 74 10.04 6.41 -20.03
C PRO A 74 10.04 5.43 -21.22
N GLY A 75 9.10 5.61 -22.14
CA GLY A 75 9.04 4.85 -23.39
C GLY A 75 8.44 3.46 -23.30
N THR A 76 7.90 3.04 -22.16
CA THR A 76 7.20 1.75 -22.07
C THR A 76 5.80 1.84 -22.71
N ALA A 77 5.54 0.99 -23.71
CA ALA A 77 4.27 0.92 -24.44
C ALA A 77 3.19 0.14 -23.65
N ILE A 78 3.09 0.37 -22.34
CA ILE A 78 2.18 -0.37 -21.44
C ILE A 78 0.90 0.38 -21.08
N ALA A 79 0.75 1.62 -21.51
CA ALA A 79 -0.34 2.50 -21.09
C ALA A 79 -1.75 1.93 -21.34
N GLY A 80 -1.94 1.23 -22.45
CA GLY A 80 -3.21 0.58 -22.79
C GLY A 80 -3.34 -0.86 -22.28
N ARG A 81 -2.34 -1.37 -21.53
CA ARG A 81 -2.26 -2.78 -21.16
C ARG A 81 -2.53 -3.05 -19.69
N LEU A 82 -2.65 -2.02 -18.88
CA LEU A 82 -2.94 -2.16 -17.45
C LEU A 82 -3.75 -0.95 -16.94
N THR A 83 -4.41 -1.16 -15.81
CA THR A 83 -5.06 -0.10 -15.02
C THR A 83 -4.44 -0.08 -13.63
N VAL A 84 -4.05 1.11 -13.18
CA VAL A 84 -3.55 1.32 -11.82
C VAL A 84 -4.73 1.63 -10.90
N ILE A 85 -4.81 0.96 -9.75
CA ILE A 85 -5.70 1.29 -8.64
C ILE A 85 -4.83 1.74 -7.48
N TRP A 86 -5.02 2.97 -6.99
CA TRP A 86 -4.17 3.53 -5.96
C TRP A 86 -4.95 4.05 -4.76
N ILE A 87 -4.57 3.59 -3.57
CA ILE A 87 -5.03 4.15 -2.30
C ILE A 87 -4.07 5.25 -1.89
N GLY A 88 -4.48 6.52 -2.09
CA GLY A 88 -3.64 7.65 -1.77
C GLY A 88 -4.16 8.97 -2.29
N GLY A 89 -3.49 10.04 -1.86
CA GLY A 89 -3.83 11.41 -2.23
C GLY A 89 -5.05 11.97 -1.51
N GLY A 90 -5.24 13.27 -1.67
CA GLY A 90 -6.36 14.00 -1.10
C GLY A 90 -7.62 13.94 -1.95
N ARG A 91 -8.68 14.57 -1.44
CA ARG A 91 -10.00 14.62 -2.08
C ARG A 91 -9.94 15.33 -3.44
N TYR A 92 -10.46 14.69 -4.48
CA TYR A 92 -10.62 15.33 -5.79
C TYR A 92 -11.76 16.38 -5.77
N PRO A 93 -11.62 17.54 -6.46
CA PRO A 93 -10.42 18.02 -7.14
C PRO A 93 -9.48 18.85 -6.25
N ALA A 94 -9.83 19.07 -4.99
CA ALA A 94 -9.10 19.97 -4.09
C ALA A 94 -7.71 19.45 -3.67
N GLY A 95 -7.48 18.14 -3.77
CA GLY A 95 -6.24 17.52 -3.30
C GLY A 95 -6.12 17.52 -1.77
N GLY A 96 -4.90 17.58 -1.27
CA GLY A 96 -4.59 17.68 0.15
C GLY A 96 -3.51 16.71 0.61
N PRO A 97 -2.93 16.94 1.80
CA PRO A 97 -1.88 16.08 2.34
C PRO A 97 -2.43 14.69 2.67
N GLU A 98 -1.68 13.68 2.25
CA GLU A 98 -2.00 12.28 2.51
C GLU A 98 -0.67 11.49 2.62
N PHE A 99 -0.67 10.41 3.38
CA PHE A 99 0.54 9.68 3.74
C PHE A 99 1.25 9.05 2.54
N ASN A 100 0.54 8.30 1.70
CA ASN A 100 1.12 7.64 0.54
C ASN A 100 1.62 8.63 -0.51
N LEU A 101 0.87 9.72 -0.71
CA LEU A 101 1.27 10.84 -1.57
C LEU A 101 2.54 11.51 -1.03
N GLY A 102 2.58 11.79 0.26
CA GLY A 102 3.72 12.48 0.92
C GLY A 102 5.02 11.68 0.88
N ASN A 103 4.93 10.35 0.76
CA ASN A 103 6.10 9.49 0.69
C ASN A 103 6.81 9.53 -0.67
N ASP A 104 6.12 9.91 -1.76
CA ASP A 104 6.74 10.08 -3.07
C ASP A 104 5.85 10.93 -4.00
N ILE A 105 5.97 12.24 -3.87
CA ILE A 105 5.20 13.21 -4.67
C ILE A 105 5.62 13.16 -6.15
N HIS A 106 6.92 12.92 -6.44
CA HIS A 106 7.40 12.83 -7.81
C HIS A 106 6.78 11.63 -8.54
N ALA A 107 6.75 10.47 -7.88
CA ALA A 107 6.09 9.29 -8.43
C ALA A 107 4.60 9.52 -8.71
N ALA A 108 3.90 10.16 -7.78
CA ALA A 108 2.49 10.49 -7.98
C ALA A 108 2.30 11.42 -9.18
N ASN A 109 3.08 12.50 -9.29
CA ASN A 109 3.01 13.43 -10.41
C ASN A 109 3.24 12.73 -11.76
N VAL A 110 4.23 11.84 -11.85
CA VAL A 110 4.49 11.08 -13.08
C VAL A 110 3.31 10.19 -13.45
N VAL A 111 2.76 9.45 -12.48
CA VAL A 111 1.62 8.56 -12.73
C VAL A 111 0.38 9.33 -13.16
N PHE A 112 0.05 10.44 -12.48
CA PHE A 112 -1.09 11.28 -12.83
C PHE A 112 -0.93 11.98 -14.19
N SER A 113 0.31 12.21 -14.63
CA SER A 113 0.60 12.80 -15.95
C SER A 113 0.76 11.76 -17.05
N SER A 114 0.73 10.48 -16.72
CA SER A 114 0.86 9.38 -17.68
C SER A 114 -0.46 9.05 -18.37
N PRO A 115 -0.43 8.39 -19.54
CA PRO A 115 -1.63 7.92 -20.20
C PRO A 115 -2.20 6.61 -19.60
N ILE A 116 -1.64 6.09 -18.51
CA ILE A 116 -2.13 4.88 -17.84
C ILE A 116 -3.43 5.19 -17.11
N PRO A 117 -4.51 4.42 -17.34
CA PRO A 117 -5.73 4.56 -16.56
C PRO A 117 -5.47 4.43 -15.05
N LEU A 118 -5.90 5.43 -14.28
CA LEU A 118 -5.70 5.48 -12.84
C LEU A 118 -7.06 5.60 -12.12
N TRP A 119 -7.35 4.64 -11.26
CA TRP A 119 -8.47 4.68 -10.31
C TRP A 119 -7.94 5.07 -8.94
N GLN A 120 -8.21 6.29 -8.55
CA GLN A 120 -7.80 6.78 -7.23
C GLN A 120 -8.84 6.44 -6.17
N VAL A 121 -8.38 5.91 -5.04
CA VAL A 121 -9.15 5.80 -3.79
C VAL A 121 -8.58 6.83 -2.81
N PRO A 122 -9.10 8.07 -2.79
CA PRO A 122 -8.54 9.16 -2.01
C PRO A 122 -8.84 9.02 -0.52
N LYS A 123 -8.13 9.80 0.30
CA LYS A 123 -8.21 9.77 1.76
C LYS A 123 -9.64 9.82 2.31
N ASN A 124 -10.46 10.71 1.79
CA ASN A 124 -11.85 10.86 2.24
C ASN A 124 -12.73 9.64 1.92
N VAL A 125 -12.31 8.76 1.01
CA VAL A 125 -13.02 7.52 0.66
C VAL A 125 -12.57 6.39 1.57
N TYR A 126 -11.26 6.14 1.67
CA TYR A 126 -10.78 5.02 2.48
C TYR A 126 -10.99 5.23 4.00
N GLU A 127 -11.05 6.49 4.47
CA GLU A 127 -11.41 6.81 5.86
C GLU A 127 -12.87 6.49 6.21
N MET A 128 -13.73 6.25 5.21
CA MET A 128 -15.13 5.84 5.43
C MET A 128 -15.30 4.35 5.74
N MET A 129 -14.23 3.58 5.76
CA MET A 129 -14.24 2.13 6.05
C MET A 129 -13.58 1.79 7.40
N PRO A 130 -14.10 2.29 8.52
CA PRO A 130 -13.58 1.95 9.83
C PRO A 130 -13.98 0.52 10.21
N VAL A 131 -13.06 -0.19 10.86
CA VAL A 131 -13.32 -1.48 11.51
C VAL A 131 -12.94 -1.38 12.98
N SER A 132 -13.77 -1.85 13.89
CA SER A 132 -13.49 -1.83 15.31
C SER A 132 -12.54 -2.96 15.73
N PHE A 133 -11.72 -2.73 16.75
CA PHE A 133 -10.90 -3.81 17.32
C PHE A 133 -11.74 -4.97 17.84
N ALA A 134 -12.92 -4.72 18.41
CA ALA A 134 -13.82 -5.77 18.86
C ALA A 134 -14.29 -6.68 17.69
N GLU A 135 -14.54 -6.10 16.53
CA GLU A 135 -14.88 -6.88 15.34
C GLU A 135 -13.69 -7.70 14.84
N LEU A 136 -12.48 -7.14 14.84
CA LEU A 136 -11.27 -7.88 14.47
C LEU A 136 -10.96 -9.00 15.46
N GLU A 137 -11.15 -8.76 16.75
CA GLU A 137 -10.99 -9.79 17.78
C GLU A 137 -11.96 -10.95 17.58
N CYS A 138 -13.21 -10.66 17.24
CA CYS A 138 -14.21 -11.69 16.99
C CYS A 138 -14.04 -12.41 15.65
N ARG A 139 -13.61 -11.73 14.60
CA ARG A 139 -13.64 -12.26 13.23
C ARG A 139 -12.29 -12.65 12.68
N VAL A 140 -11.21 -11.97 13.08
CA VAL A 140 -9.85 -12.19 12.55
C VAL A 140 -9.01 -13.03 13.51
N LEU A 141 -8.98 -12.68 14.79
CA LEU A 141 -8.19 -13.39 15.81
C LEU A 141 -8.40 -14.92 15.82
N PRO A 142 -9.61 -15.45 15.68
CA PRO A 142 -9.84 -16.90 15.69
C PRO A 142 -9.51 -17.62 14.38
N GLN A 143 -9.05 -16.89 13.35
CA GLN A 143 -8.74 -17.47 12.02
C GLN A 143 -7.34 -18.11 11.96
N GLY A 144 -7.01 -18.95 12.94
CA GLY A 144 -5.75 -19.66 12.98
C GLY A 144 -4.53 -18.79 13.27
N VAL A 145 -3.35 -19.30 12.91
CA VAL A 145 -2.07 -18.64 13.22
C VAL A 145 -1.95 -17.29 12.51
N LEU A 146 -2.38 -17.20 11.25
CA LEU A 146 -2.33 -15.97 10.47
C LEU A 146 -3.28 -14.92 11.06
N GLY A 147 -4.52 -15.27 11.36
CA GLY A 147 -5.48 -14.33 11.93
C GLY A 147 -5.01 -13.76 13.27
N LYS A 148 -4.48 -14.61 14.13
CA LYS A 148 -3.86 -14.21 15.39
C LYS A 148 -2.70 -13.24 15.16
N TYR A 149 -1.78 -13.57 14.28
CA TYR A 149 -0.63 -12.73 13.95
C TYR A 149 -1.05 -11.34 13.46
N LEU A 150 -1.97 -11.28 12.49
CA LEU A 150 -2.45 -10.01 11.94
C LEU A 150 -3.14 -9.14 13.00
N PHE A 151 -3.95 -9.72 13.86
CA PHE A 151 -4.60 -9.01 14.96
C PHE A 151 -3.57 -8.45 15.95
N GLU A 152 -2.60 -9.24 16.37
CA GLU A 152 -1.55 -8.83 17.31
C GLU A 152 -0.67 -7.72 16.75
N GLN A 153 -0.33 -7.76 15.43
CA GLN A 153 0.42 -6.70 14.76
C GLN A 153 -0.35 -5.38 14.74
N LEU A 154 -1.63 -5.40 14.40
CA LEU A 154 -2.47 -4.20 14.40
C LEU A 154 -2.59 -3.61 15.80
N LEU A 155 -2.76 -4.44 16.83
CA LEU A 155 -2.82 -3.99 18.22
C LEU A 155 -1.50 -3.35 18.67
N ALA A 156 -0.37 -3.96 18.33
CA ALA A 156 0.95 -3.43 18.66
C ALA A 156 1.20 -2.05 18.00
N CYS A 157 0.88 -1.91 16.71
CA CYS A 157 0.99 -0.63 16.00
C CYS A 157 0.15 0.47 16.64
N GLN A 158 -1.08 0.17 17.07
CA GLN A 158 -1.94 1.16 17.74
C GLN A 158 -1.42 1.57 19.11
N MET A 159 -0.88 0.63 19.87
CA MET A 159 -0.27 0.92 21.17
C MET A 159 0.95 1.82 21.04
N GLU A 160 1.81 1.60 20.05
CA GLU A 160 2.97 2.46 19.77
C GLU A 160 2.54 3.87 19.35
N GLU A 161 1.55 4.00 18.47
CA GLU A 161 1.03 5.32 18.06
C GLU A 161 0.42 6.10 19.25
N THR A 162 -0.32 5.42 20.11
CA THR A 162 -0.93 6.00 21.30
C THR A 162 0.16 6.47 22.28
N SER A 163 1.18 5.65 22.48
CA SER A 163 2.33 5.96 23.34
C SER A 163 3.13 7.16 22.84
N ARG A 164 3.31 7.31 21.53
CA ARG A 164 4.01 8.45 20.91
C ARG A 164 3.23 9.76 20.98
N LYS A 165 1.89 9.71 21.01
CA LYS A 165 1.03 10.91 20.91
C LYS A 165 0.65 11.53 22.23
N SER A 166 0.76 10.86 23.37
CA SER A 166 0.40 11.43 24.66
C SER A 166 0.96 10.66 25.87
N PRO A 167 1.89 11.22 26.63
CA PRO A 167 2.26 10.68 27.94
C PRO A 167 1.18 10.86 29.01
N PHE A 168 0.04 11.53 28.74
CA PHE A 168 -0.93 11.95 29.76
C PHE A 168 -2.42 11.74 29.44
N ARG A 169 -2.78 10.84 28.52
CA ARG A 169 -4.21 10.48 28.34
C ARG A 169 -4.53 9.09 28.88
N THR A 170 -4.50 8.99 30.20
CA THR A 170 -5.20 7.93 30.93
C THR A 170 -6.67 8.34 31.02
N GLY A 171 -7.54 7.71 30.26
CA GLY A 171 -8.99 7.89 30.44
C GLY A 171 -9.89 7.94 29.22
N GLU A 172 -9.37 7.83 28.00
CA GLU A 172 -10.27 7.68 26.86
C GLU A 172 -10.56 6.19 26.59
N THR A 173 -11.83 5.86 26.77
CA THR A 173 -12.42 4.61 26.33
C THR A 173 -12.01 4.31 24.89
N TRP A 174 -11.61 3.09 24.64
CA TRP A 174 -11.25 2.51 23.35
C TRP A 174 -12.43 2.61 22.37
N GLY A 175 -12.67 3.79 21.84
CA GLY A 175 -13.66 4.04 20.82
C GLY A 175 -12.99 4.03 19.46
N ALA A 176 -13.48 3.17 18.58
CA ALA A 176 -13.25 3.09 17.15
C ALA A 176 -11.92 3.74 16.67
N GLY A 177 -10.81 3.02 16.79
CA GLY A 177 -9.53 3.44 16.21
C GLY A 177 -9.71 3.64 14.72
N ARG A 178 -9.41 4.84 14.22
CA ARG A 178 -9.45 5.10 12.79
C ARG A 178 -8.34 4.33 12.11
N PHE A 179 -8.69 3.34 11.34
CA PHE A 179 -7.80 2.48 10.56
C PHE A 179 -6.94 3.23 9.53
N SER A 180 -7.20 4.52 9.33
CA SER A 180 -6.59 5.34 8.27
C SER A 180 -5.07 5.51 8.35
N ARG A 181 -4.43 5.09 9.44
CA ARG A 181 -2.98 5.29 9.63
C ARG A 181 -2.15 4.03 9.79
N ALA A 182 -2.74 2.94 10.24
CA ALA A 182 -2.01 1.67 10.46
C ALA A 182 -1.99 0.75 9.22
N GLY A 183 -2.98 0.88 8.34
CA GLY A 183 -3.15 -0.03 7.20
C GLY A 183 -2.24 0.24 6.00
N THR A 184 -1.47 1.32 5.99
CA THR A 184 -0.70 1.70 4.79
C THR A 184 0.79 1.37 4.84
N SER A 185 1.28 0.83 5.94
CA SER A 185 2.69 0.39 6.00
C SER A 185 2.89 -1.11 5.96
N ALA A 186 1.84 -1.92 5.97
CA ALA A 186 1.96 -3.37 6.18
C ALA A 186 1.32 -4.25 5.10
N LEU A 187 0.84 -3.69 3.99
CA LEU A 187 0.38 -4.49 2.83
C LEU A 187 0.89 -3.91 1.53
#